data_8fe50843083dc8f0e084ecccfc42be5d
#
_entry.id   8fe50843083dc8f0e084ecccfc42be5d
#
_cell.length_a   1.000
_cell.length_b   1.000
_cell.length_c   1.000
_cell.angle_alpha   90.00
_cell.angle_beta   90.00
_cell.angle_gamma   90.00
#
_symmetry.space_group_name_H-M   'P 1'
#
loop_
_entity.id
_entity.type
_entity.pdbx_description
1 polymer ?
#
loop_
_entity_poly.entity_id
_entity_poly.type
_entity_poly.pdbx_seq_one_letter_code
_entity_poly.pdbx_strand_id
1 'polypeptide(L)'
;MDITIFDKEFAHEEDNSFVGLRKCERLIQDSIKWCRDVVSVTNTCVFTDTHIVMGTARTIKCVTKIALVLEPRAIRADVVEYLLNDDSEYDVILTHDSELLEKSEKAYPCPAVLHFVQDWSKCEKTKLISMIASGKNWAPGHILRQKSIQTLRDKVDLFGREINPIENKDTGLRKYMFSIAIENCKDEYYFTEKLLDCFTTRTVPIYWGAGSVNDAVIKTYFRGEGVITFDTLEELESIVDNLSEETYHKMKDVIEYNHMIATTLYQSLEHYLVVKYKQYFDGTKYSGETK
;
A
#
# COMPACT_ATOMS: atom_id res chain seq x y z
N MET A 1 -23.30 -4.96 -7.12
CA MET A 1 -21.96 -4.58 -7.64
C MET A 1 -21.30 -5.87 -8.05
N ASP A 2 -20.69 -5.93 -9.21
CA ASP A 2 -20.12 -7.18 -9.74
C ASP A 2 -18.83 -6.79 -10.49
N ILE A 3 -17.70 -7.08 -9.88
CA ILE A 3 -16.37 -6.61 -10.28
C ILE A 3 -15.46 -7.79 -10.53
N THR A 4 -14.78 -7.81 -11.67
CA THR A 4 -13.69 -8.74 -11.92
C THR A 4 -12.36 -8.01 -11.90
N ILE A 5 -11.43 -8.47 -11.07
CA ILE A 5 -10.05 -7.95 -11.01
C ILE A 5 -9.12 -8.99 -11.62
N PHE A 6 -8.43 -8.59 -12.69
CA PHE A 6 -7.42 -9.41 -13.36
C PHE A 6 -6.05 -9.09 -12.79
N ASP A 7 -5.43 -10.08 -12.14
CA ASP A 7 -4.14 -9.96 -11.49
C ASP A 7 -3.24 -11.19 -11.70
N LYS A 8 -1.94 -10.96 -11.92
CA LYS A 8 -0.90 -11.99 -12.03
C LYS A 8 0.26 -11.84 -11.05
N GLU A 9 0.31 -10.73 -10.32
CA GLU A 9 1.39 -10.41 -9.40
C GLU A 9 1.30 -11.23 -8.11
N PHE A 10 0.08 -11.42 -7.61
CA PHE A 10 -0.16 -12.07 -6.33
C PHE A 10 -0.69 -13.50 -6.50
N ALA A 11 -0.42 -14.33 -5.51
CA ALA A 11 -1.09 -15.61 -5.36
C ALA A 11 -2.47 -15.41 -4.73
N HIS A 12 -3.48 -16.10 -5.27
CA HIS A 12 -4.84 -16.07 -4.76
C HIS A 12 -5.21 -17.41 -4.11
N GLU A 13 -6.03 -17.36 -3.07
CA GLU A 13 -6.63 -18.52 -2.45
C GLU A 13 -7.88 -18.98 -3.24
N GLU A 14 -8.49 -20.11 -2.87
CA GLU A 14 -9.69 -20.64 -3.55
C GLU A 14 -10.89 -19.68 -3.50
N ASP A 15 -10.98 -18.86 -2.44
CA ASP A 15 -12.01 -17.82 -2.30
C ASP A 15 -11.66 -16.50 -3.02
N ASN A 16 -10.65 -16.52 -3.88
CA ASN A 16 -10.12 -15.40 -4.64
C ASN A 16 -9.53 -14.25 -3.80
N SER A 17 -9.26 -14.43 -2.52
CA SER A 17 -8.48 -13.48 -1.72
C SER A 17 -6.98 -13.64 -1.98
N PHE A 18 -6.19 -12.61 -1.71
CA PHE A 18 -4.73 -12.69 -1.78
C PHE A 18 -4.16 -13.58 -0.68
N VAL A 19 -3.23 -14.46 -1.04
CA VAL A 19 -2.51 -15.30 -0.07
C VAL A 19 -1.70 -14.42 0.89
N GLY A 20 -1.92 -14.61 2.18
CA GLY A 20 -1.20 -13.91 3.25
C GLY A 20 -1.65 -12.48 3.50
N LEU A 21 -2.58 -11.94 2.73
CA LEU A 21 -3.22 -10.65 3.00
C LEU A 21 -4.44 -10.81 3.91
N ARG A 22 -4.77 -9.72 4.61
CA ARG A 22 -6.00 -9.67 5.39
C ARG A 22 -7.22 -9.66 4.45
N LYS A 23 -8.17 -10.53 4.72
CA LYS A 23 -9.43 -10.62 3.95
C LYS A 23 -10.34 -9.44 4.27
N CYS A 24 -11.03 -8.92 3.26
CA CYS A 24 -12.08 -7.93 3.43
C CYS A 24 -13.36 -8.54 4.03
N GLU A 25 -14.32 -7.69 4.36
CA GLU A 25 -15.64 -8.15 4.80
C GLU A 25 -16.33 -8.99 3.71
N ARG A 26 -17.01 -10.06 4.11
CA ARG A 26 -17.63 -11.03 3.21
C ARG A 26 -18.57 -10.41 2.16
N LEU A 27 -19.36 -9.41 2.55
CA LEU A 27 -20.29 -8.73 1.62
C LEU A 27 -19.57 -8.04 0.46
N ILE A 28 -18.38 -7.50 0.70
CA ILE A 28 -17.55 -6.88 -0.36
C ILE A 28 -16.85 -7.96 -1.16
N GLN A 29 -16.32 -8.97 -0.50
CA GLN A 29 -15.62 -10.10 -1.12
C GLN A 29 -16.54 -10.87 -2.11
N ASP A 30 -17.80 -11.10 -1.74
CA ASP A 30 -18.78 -11.79 -2.59
C ASP A 30 -19.11 -10.99 -3.88
N SER A 31 -18.81 -9.68 -3.91
CA SER A 31 -19.05 -8.79 -5.06
C SER A 31 -17.82 -8.64 -5.96
N ILE A 32 -16.66 -9.16 -5.55
CA ILE A 32 -15.38 -9.01 -6.25
C ILE A 32 -14.79 -10.39 -6.55
N LYS A 33 -14.49 -10.61 -7.83
CA LYS A 33 -13.86 -11.84 -8.29
C LYS A 33 -12.45 -11.55 -8.79
N TRP A 34 -11.46 -12.17 -8.16
CA TRP A 34 -10.06 -12.14 -8.62
C TRP A 34 -9.82 -13.24 -9.64
N CYS A 35 -9.14 -12.91 -10.73
CA CYS A 35 -8.85 -13.84 -11.82
C CYS A 35 -7.41 -13.66 -12.31
N ARG A 36 -6.66 -14.77 -12.44
CA ARG A 36 -5.32 -14.75 -13.07
C ARG A 36 -5.43 -14.77 -14.59
N ASP A 37 -6.46 -15.44 -15.12
CA ASP A 37 -6.69 -15.61 -16.55
C ASP A 37 -8.14 -15.24 -16.88
N VAL A 38 -8.38 -14.91 -18.14
CA VAL A 38 -9.71 -14.52 -18.60
C VAL A 38 -10.64 -15.72 -18.63
N VAL A 39 -11.53 -15.84 -17.67
CA VAL A 39 -12.50 -16.96 -17.57
C VAL A 39 -13.93 -16.48 -17.74
N SER A 40 -14.30 -15.39 -17.07
CA SER A 40 -15.61 -14.75 -17.17
C SER A 40 -15.48 -13.30 -16.76
N VAL A 41 -16.31 -12.43 -17.31
CA VAL A 41 -16.26 -11.00 -17.05
C VAL A 41 -17.58 -10.51 -16.50
N THR A 42 -17.48 -9.49 -15.68
CA THR A 42 -18.59 -8.73 -15.11
C THR A 42 -18.74 -7.39 -15.83
N ASN A 43 -19.63 -6.54 -15.36
CA ASN A 43 -19.81 -5.22 -15.95
C ASN A 43 -18.61 -4.32 -15.75
N THR A 44 -17.91 -4.43 -14.61
CA THR A 44 -16.70 -3.66 -14.32
C THR A 44 -15.50 -4.58 -14.23
N CYS A 45 -14.47 -4.28 -14.99
CA CYS A 45 -13.21 -5.00 -15.01
C CYS A 45 -12.07 -4.10 -14.58
N VAL A 46 -11.28 -4.58 -13.63
CA VAL A 46 -10.05 -3.94 -13.16
C VAL A 46 -8.87 -4.75 -13.65
N PHE A 47 -7.84 -4.10 -14.15
CA PHE A 47 -6.63 -4.73 -14.68
C PHE A 47 -5.43 -4.22 -13.90
N THR A 48 -4.70 -5.12 -13.23
CA THR A 48 -3.47 -4.77 -12.52
C THR A 48 -2.25 -4.83 -13.44
N ASP A 49 -1.12 -4.46 -12.96
CA ASP A 49 0.14 -4.17 -13.66
C ASP A 49 0.44 -5.09 -14.87
N THR A 50 0.53 -6.40 -14.67
CA THR A 50 0.83 -7.34 -15.77
C THR A 50 -0.28 -7.39 -16.81
N HIS A 51 -1.54 -7.36 -16.39
CA HIS A 51 -2.67 -7.34 -17.32
C HIS A 51 -2.76 -6.04 -18.11
N ILE A 52 -2.31 -4.91 -17.54
CA ILE A 52 -2.19 -3.63 -18.24
C ILE A 52 -1.20 -3.78 -19.40
N VAL A 53 0.03 -4.18 -19.12
CA VAL A 53 1.10 -4.31 -20.14
C VAL A 53 0.78 -5.38 -21.18
N MET A 54 0.11 -6.46 -20.81
CA MET A 54 -0.37 -7.48 -21.74
C MET A 54 -1.47 -6.98 -22.70
N GLY A 55 -2.03 -5.79 -22.45
CA GLY A 55 -3.14 -5.26 -23.24
C GLY A 55 -4.42 -6.09 -23.10
N THR A 56 -4.63 -6.76 -21.96
CA THR A 56 -5.77 -7.66 -21.71
C THR A 56 -7.10 -6.94 -21.92
N ALA A 57 -7.18 -5.66 -21.56
CA ALA A 57 -8.35 -4.81 -21.71
C ALA A 57 -8.87 -4.74 -23.16
N ARG A 58 -7.98 -4.87 -24.18
CA ARG A 58 -8.35 -4.85 -25.59
C ARG A 58 -9.23 -6.04 -26.00
N THR A 59 -9.06 -7.16 -25.32
CA THR A 59 -9.79 -8.42 -25.65
C THR A 59 -11.04 -8.61 -24.82
N ILE A 60 -11.20 -7.87 -23.72
CA ILE A 60 -12.32 -7.99 -22.79
C ILE A 60 -13.43 -7.02 -23.16
N LYS A 61 -14.67 -7.54 -23.19
CA LYS A 61 -15.88 -6.72 -23.36
C LYS A 61 -16.58 -6.57 -22.00
N CYS A 62 -16.48 -5.38 -21.43
CA CYS A 62 -17.20 -4.98 -20.22
C CYS A 62 -17.63 -3.51 -20.35
N VAL A 63 -18.47 -3.03 -19.44
CA VAL A 63 -19.00 -1.66 -19.48
C VAL A 63 -17.97 -0.65 -19.03
N THR A 64 -17.24 -0.95 -17.95
CA THR A 64 -16.22 -0.07 -17.38
C THR A 64 -14.90 -0.82 -17.26
N LYS A 65 -13.85 -0.23 -17.78
CA LYS A 65 -12.46 -0.74 -17.72
C LYS A 65 -11.60 0.17 -16.87
N ILE A 66 -11.02 -0.39 -15.82
CA ILE A 66 -10.18 0.33 -14.87
C ILE A 66 -8.76 -0.23 -14.89
N ALA A 67 -7.76 0.62 -15.14
CA ALA A 67 -6.37 0.28 -14.86
C ALA A 67 -6.08 0.55 -13.37
N LEU A 68 -5.46 -0.41 -12.68
CA LEU A 68 -5.02 -0.28 -11.29
C LEU A 68 -3.53 -0.52 -11.19
N VAL A 69 -2.77 0.55 -10.99
CA VAL A 69 -1.31 0.50 -10.84
C VAL A 69 -0.97 0.20 -9.38
N LEU A 70 -0.38 -0.97 -9.12
CA LEU A 70 -0.04 -1.44 -7.77
C LEU A 70 1.43 -1.22 -7.43
N GLU A 71 2.34 -1.59 -8.34
CA GLU A 71 3.78 -1.43 -8.13
C GLU A 71 4.27 -0.07 -8.63
N PRO A 72 5.21 0.56 -7.93
CA PRO A 72 5.70 1.87 -8.33
C PRO A 72 6.59 1.79 -9.57
N ARG A 73 6.78 2.92 -10.25
CA ARG A 73 7.64 3.03 -11.44
C ARG A 73 9.04 2.45 -11.24
N ALA A 74 9.62 2.59 -10.05
CA ALA A 74 10.92 2.01 -9.72
C ALA A 74 10.94 0.47 -9.81
N ILE A 75 9.77 -0.18 -9.79
CA ILE A 75 9.57 -1.62 -9.91
C ILE A 75 9.02 -1.99 -11.29
N ARG A 76 8.01 -1.24 -11.78
CA ARG A 76 7.26 -1.51 -13.00
C ARG A 76 7.13 -0.25 -13.87
N ALA A 77 8.28 0.24 -14.36
CA ALA A 77 8.30 1.37 -15.31
C ALA A 77 7.49 1.09 -16.58
N ASP A 78 7.48 -0.16 -17.03
CA ASP A 78 6.75 -0.63 -18.19
C ASP A 78 5.24 -0.37 -18.12
N VAL A 79 4.64 -0.48 -16.94
CA VAL A 79 3.20 -0.20 -16.70
C VAL A 79 2.89 1.27 -16.92
N VAL A 80 3.69 2.13 -16.31
CA VAL A 80 3.50 3.59 -16.42
C VAL A 80 3.74 4.07 -17.86
N GLU A 81 4.81 3.60 -18.50
CA GLU A 81 5.11 3.92 -19.89
C GLU A 81 4.02 3.45 -20.84
N TYR A 82 3.43 2.25 -20.60
CA TYR A 82 2.31 1.74 -21.40
C TYR A 82 1.12 2.70 -21.32
N LEU A 83 0.72 3.11 -20.11
CA LEU A 83 -0.43 3.99 -19.90
C LEU A 83 -0.18 5.43 -20.39
N LEU A 84 1.04 5.94 -20.27
CA LEU A 84 1.41 7.25 -20.81
C LEU A 84 1.42 7.28 -22.34
N ASN A 85 1.72 6.16 -22.98
CA ASN A 85 1.72 6.07 -24.44
C ASN A 85 0.30 5.91 -25.02
N ASP A 86 -0.55 5.11 -24.41
CA ASP A 86 -1.92 4.87 -24.86
C ASP A 86 -2.81 4.37 -23.70
N ASP A 87 -3.63 5.26 -23.16
CA ASP A 87 -4.62 4.95 -22.13
C ASP A 87 -6.05 4.80 -22.69
N SER A 88 -6.22 4.76 -24.01
CA SER A 88 -7.53 4.77 -24.69
C SER A 88 -8.42 3.59 -24.35
N GLU A 89 -7.83 2.45 -23.93
CA GLU A 89 -8.54 1.23 -23.55
C GLU A 89 -9.23 1.32 -22.19
N TYR A 90 -8.90 2.31 -21.37
CA TYR A 90 -9.40 2.46 -20.01
C TYR A 90 -10.33 3.66 -19.87
N ASP A 91 -11.37 3.49 -19.06
CA ASP A 91 -12.26 4.57 -18.65
C ASP A 91 -11.69 5.33 -17.44
N VAL A 92 -10.96 4.61 -16.57
CA VAL A 92 -10.37 5.14 -15.33
C VAL A 92 -8.99 4.51 -15.11
N ILE A 93 -8.06 5.31 -14.59
CA ILE A 93 -6.75 4.87 -14.13
C ILE A 93 -6.63 5.17 -12.65
N LEU A 94 -6.50 4.16 -11.83
CA LEU A 94 -6.25 4.28 -10.40
C LEU A 94 -4.74 4.08 -10.17
N THR A 95 -4.06 5.11 -9.71
CA THR A 95 -2.61 5.12 -9.65
C THR A 95 -2.08 5.98 -8.51
N HIS A 96 -0.86 5.70 -8.08
CA HIS A 96 -0.07 6.55 -7.20
C HIS A 96 1.09 7.25 -7.95
N ASP A 97 1.24 7.01 -9.26
CA ASP A 97 2.30 7.64 -10.06
C ASP A 97 1.94 9.09 -10.37
N SER A 98 2.79 10.02 -9.92
CA SER A 98 2.55 11.46 -10.02
C SER A 98 2.50 11.94 -11.47
N GLU A 99 3.27 11.37 -12.39
CA GLU A 99 3.25 11.75 -13.80
C GLU A 99 1.97 11.30 -14.51
N LEU A 100 1.46 10.10 -14.20
CA LEU A 100 0.15 9.67 -14.70
C LEU A 100 -0.97 10.58 -14.18
N LEU A 101 -0.93 10.95 -12.89
CA LEU A 101 -1.90 11.85 -12.28
C LEU A 101 -1.87 13.25 -12.90
N GLU A 102 -0.72 13.70 -13.36
CA GLU A 102 -0.57 15.00 -14.04
C GLU A 102 -1.03 14.94 -15.50
N LYS A 103 -0.68 13.88 -16.23
CA LYS A 103 -0.81 13.81 -17.69
C LYS A 103 -2.11 13.17 -18.19
N SER A 104 -2.73 12.27 -17.43
CA SER A 104 -3.98 11.61 -17.85
C SER A 104 -5.19 12.20 -17.13
N GLU A 105 -6.18 12.68 -17.89
CA GLU A 105 -7.44 13.14 -17.33
C GLU A 105 -8.28 12.03 -16.69
N LYS A 106 -7.95 10.76 -16.99
CA LYS A 106 -8.60 9.56 -16.44
C LYS A 106 -7.96 9.07 -15.14
N ALA A 107 -6.81 9.67 -14.73
CA ALA A 107 -6.04 9.22 -13.58
C ALA A 107 -6.56 9.82 -12.26
N TYR A 108 -6.67 8.94 -11.25
CA TYR A 108 -7.09 9.29 -9.89
C TYR A 108 -6.14 8.67 -8.86
N PRO A 109 -5.85 9.39 -7.74
CA PRO A 109 -4.91 8.92 -6.74
C PRO A 109 -5.41 7.66 -6.05
N CYS A 110 -4.66 6.57 -6.12
CA CYS A 110 -4.98 5.31 -5.45
C CYS A 110 -3.72 4.69 -4.84
N PRO A 111 -3.57 4.65 -3.52
CA PRO A 111 -2.47 3.94 -2.89
C PRO A 111 -2.66 2.42 -3.00
N ALA A 112 -1.57 1.68 -2.88
CA ALA A 112 -1.61 0.22 -2.83
C ALA A 112 -2.07 -0.25 -1.44
N VAL A 113 -3.40 -0.31 -1.23
CA VAL A 113 -4.02 -0.66 0.06
C VAL A 113 -3.96 -2.17 0.29
N LEU A 114 -2.93 -2.63 0.97
CA LEU A 114 -2.72 -4.02 1.31
C LEU A 114 -2.44 -4.12 2.82
N HIS A 115 -2.71 -5.27 3.44
CA HIS A 115 -2.36 -5.56 4.83
C HIS A 115 -1.86 -6.98 4.97
N PHE A 116 -0.70 -7.14 5.60
CA PHE A 116 -0.17 -8.44 5.98
C PHE A 116 -0.36 -8.75 7.47
N VAL A 117 -0.65 -7.74 8.28
CA VAL A 117 -1.02 -7.92 9.69
C VAL A 117 -2.44 -8.44 9.79
N GLN A 118 -2.62 -9.56 10.49
CA GLN A 118 -3.91 -10.21 10.63
C GLN A 118 -4.67 -9.77 11.89
N ASP A 119 -3.96 -9.55 13.00
CA ASP A 119 -4.55 -9.20 14.28
C ASP A 119 -4.39 -7.69 14.59
N TRP A 120 -5.49 -6.95 14.45
CA TRP A 120 -5.58 -5.51 14.74
C TRP A 120 -6.01 -5.19 16.16
N SER A 121 -6.21 -6.21 17.00
CA SER A 121 -6.56 -5.99 18.39
C SER A 121 -5.46 -5.24 19.14
N LYS A 122 -5.87 -4.52 20.19
CA LYS A 122 -4.91 -3.80 21.04
C LYS A 122 -3.95 -4.77 21.71
N CYS A 123 -2.66 -4.47 21.63
CA CYS A 123 -1.58 -5.22 22.26
C CYS A 123 -0.73 -4.28 23.11
N GLU A 124 -0.22 -4.76 24.23
CA GLU A 124 0.73 -4.03 25.04
C GLU A 124 2.05 -3.84 24.28
N LYS A 125 2.57 -2.61 24.29
CA LYS A 125 3.85 -2.27 23.68
C LYS A 125 4.96 -2.49 24.71
N THR A 126 5.79 -3.49 24.48
CA THR A 126 6.85 -3.92 25.42
C THR A 126 8.25 -3.81 24.84
N LYS A 127 8.37 -3.39 23.60
CA LYS A 127 9.63 -3.24 22.86
C LYS A 127 9.67 -1.92 22.13
N LEU A 128 10.88 -1.36 21.99
CA LEU A 128 11.02 -0.01 21.47
C LEU A 128 10.94 0.04 19.94
N ILE A 129 11.89 -0.54 19.23
CA ILE A 129 12.03 -0.38 17.78
C ILE A 129 12.22 -1.72 17.07
N SER A 130 11.51 -1.88 15.94
CA SER A 130 11.71 -2.99 15.02
C SER A 130 11.96 -2.52 13.59
N MET A 131 12.41 -3.43 12.74
CA MET A 131 12.43 -3.27 11.29
C MET A 131 12.14 -4.61 10.63
N ILE A 132 11.21 -4.62 9.66
CA ILE A 132 10.95 -5.80 8.82
C ILE A 132 11.47 -5.51 7.41
N ALA A 133 12.42 -6.31 6.94
CA ALA A 133 13.05 -6.10 5.65
C ALA A 133 13.21 -7.40 4.84
N SER A 134 13.20 -7.29 3.52
CA SER A 134 13.57 -8.36 2.60
C SER A 134 15.00 -8.22 2.12
N GLY A 135 15.62 -9.29 1.62
CA GLY A 135 16.96 -9.29 1.03
C GLY A 135 17.07 -8.62 -0.35
N LYS A 136 15.97 -8.07 -0.90
CA LYS A 136 16.01 -7.34 -2.18
C LYS A 136 16.95 -6.14 -2.11
N ASN A 137 17.66 -5.82 -3.21
CA ASN A 137 18.73 -4.80 -3.22
C ASN A 137 18.83 -3.97 -4.51
N TRP A 138 17.75 -3.86 -5.31
CA TRP A 138 17.81 -3.22 -6.63
C TRP A 138 17.01 -1.91 -6.74
N ALA A 139 15.93 -1.72 -5.98
CA ALA A 139 15.22 -0.45 -5.93
C ALA A 139 15.84 0.49 -4.87
N PRO A 140 15.64 1.82 -4.97
CA PRO A 140 16.21 2.78 -4.01
C PRO A 140 15.93 2.44 -2.55
N GLY A 141 14.69 2.12 -2.21
CA GLY A 141 14.32 1.72 -0.86
C GLY A 141 14.88 0.36 -0.44
N HIS A 142 15.09 -0.56 -1.38
CA HIS A 142 15.78 -1.83 -1.10
C HIS A 142 17.23 -1.58 -0.67
N ILE A 143 17.93 -0.71 -1.40
CA ILE A 143 19.32 -0.34 -1.09
C ILE A 143 19.41 0.34 0.29
N LEU A 144 18.48 1.27 0.56
CA LEU A 144 18.43 1.96 1.84
C LEU A 144 18.16 0.98 3.00
N ARG A 145 17.25 0.00 2.83
CA ARG A 145 16.99 -1.05 3.83
C ARG A 145 18.25 -1.85 4.16
N GLN A 146 19.03 -2.26 3.13
CA GLN A 146 20.26 -3.02 3.36
C GLN A 146 21.30 -2.21 4.14
N LYS A 147 21.44 -0.92 3.83
CA LYS A 147 22.31 -0.01 4.59
C LYS A 147 21.81 0.14 6.04
N SER A 148 20.51 0.38 6.24
CA SER A 148 19.90 0.50 7.56
C SER A 148 20.10 -0.75 8.42
N ILE A 149 19.98 -1.95 7.83
CA ILE A 149 20.25 -3.22 8.52
C ILE A 149 21.69 -3.29 9.02
N GLN A 150 22.66 -2.90 8.18
CA GLN A 150 24.07 -2.94 8.54
C GLN A 150 24.40 -1.96 9.67
N THR A 151 23.83 -0.75 9.60
CA THR A 151 24.11 0.32 10.54
C THR A 151 23.40 0.14 11.89
N LEU A 152 22.17 -0.37 11.89
CA LEU A 152 21.30 -0.40 13.07
C LEU A 152 21.17 -1.79 13.71
N ARG A 153 21.95 -2.78 13.27
CA ARG A 153 21.83 -4.17 13.72
C ARG A 153 21.88 -4.39 15.24
N ASP A 154 22.58 -3.56 15.96
CA ASP A 154 22.75 -3.65 17.42
C ASP A 154 21.77 -2.75 18.20
N LYS A 155 20.96 -1.95 17.49
CA LYS A 155 20.04 -0.95 18.07
C LYS A 155 18.58 -1.27 17.85
N VAL A 156 18.26 -2.13 16.86
CA VAL A 156 16.90 -2.39 16.37
C VAL A 156 16.67 -3.89 16.24
N ASP A 157 15.50 -4.37 16.67
CA ASP A 157 15.10 -5.76 16.44
C ASP A 157 14.78 -5.95 14.94
N LEU A 158 15.62 -6.70 14.24
CA LEU A 158 15.55 -6.92 12.80
C LEU A 158 14.83 -8.21 12.45
N PHE A 159 13.90 -8.15 11.51
CA PHE A 159 13.13 -9.28 11.00
C PHE A 159 13.16 -9.34 9.48
N GLY A 160 12.99 -10.53 8.94
CA GLY A 160 12.93 -10.79 7.51
C GLY A 160 13.44 -12.17 7.15
N ARG A 161 13.06 -12.66 5.97
CA ARG A 161 13.35 -14.03 5.54
C ARG A 161 14.82 -14.42 5.67
N GLU A 162 15.73 -13.49 5.40
CA GLU A 162 17.18 -13.72 5.33
C GLU A 162 17.92 -13.22 6.59
N ILE A 163 17.21 -12.64 7.57
CA ILE A 163 17.81 -12.09 8.79
C ILE A 163 17.34 -12.89 9.99
N ASN A 164 16.07 -12.70 10.36
CA ASN A 164 15.37 -13.40 11.44
C ASN A 164 13.95 -13.68 10.91
N PRO A 165 13.73 -14.88 10.35
CA PRO A 165 12.46 -15.21 9.70
C PRO A 165 11.29 -15.15 10.69
N ILE A 166 10.19 -14.56 10.24
CA ILE A 166 8.92 -14.50 10.96
C ILE A 166 7.81 -15.08 10.08
N GLU A 167 6.86 -15.76 10.69
CA GLU A 167 5.74 -16.36 9.99
C GLU A 167 4.78 -15.29 9.45
N ASN A 168 4.56 -14.24 10.26
CA ASN A 168 3.72 -13.10 9.88
C ASN A 168 4.30 -11.78 10.44
N LYS A 169 3.87 -10.66 9.90
CA LYS A 169 4.33 -9.33 10.31
C LYS A 169 3.88 -8.92 11.72
N ASP A 170 2.85 -9.56 12.27
CA ASP A 170 2.38 -9.35 13.64
C ASP A 170 3.53 -9.46 14.65
N THR A 171 4.41 -10.43 14.46
CA THR A 171 5.58 -10.67 15.32
C THR A 171 6.52 -9.47 15.39
N GLY A 172 6.72 -8.79 14.26
CA GLY A 172 7.65 -7.66 14.15
C GLY A 172 7.00 -6.30 14.44
N LEU A 173 5.68 -6.21 14.64
CA LEU A 173 4.98 -4.94 14.80
C LEU A 173 4.19 -4.82 16.11
N ARG A 174 3.35 -5.80 16.46
CA ARG A 174 2.34 -5.64 17.51
C ARG A 174 2.91 -5.24 18.88
N LYS A 175 4.06 -5.75 19.28
CA LYS A 175 4.71 -5.44 20.56
C LYS A 175 5.65 -4.23 20.52
N TYR A 176 5.88 -3.64 19.33
CA TYR A 176 6.84 -2.57 19.13
C TYR A 176 6.15 -1.20 19.13
N MET A 177 6.76 -0.24 19.82
CA MET A 177 6.34 1.16 19.86
C MET A 177 6.59 1.84 18.53
N PHE A 178 7.76 1.58 17.92
CA PHE A 178 8.18 2.13 16.64
C PHE A 178 8.61 1.02 15.68
N SER A 179 8.48 1.28 14.38
CA SER A 179 9.03 0.40 13.36
C SER A 179 9.58 1.20 12.18
N ILE A 180 10.78 0.85 11.72
CA ILE A 180 11.36 1.45 10.52
C ILE A 180 10.66 0.88 9.30
N ALA A 181 9.97 1.74 8.56
CA ALA A 181 9.17 1.42 7.40
C ALA A 181 9.70 2.17 6.18
N ILE A 182 10.37 1.46 5.27
CA ILE A 182 10.98 2.02 4.07
C ILE A 182 10.26 1.48 2.85
N GLU A 183 9.63 2.35 2.04
CA GLU A 183 8.99 1.98 0.78
C GLU A 183 10.01 1.57 -0.30
N ASN A 184 9.53 1.08 -1.45
CA ASN A 184 10.43 0.70 -2.54
C ASN A 184 11.06 1.90 -3.24
N CYS A 185 10.35 3.03 -3.27
CA CYS A 185 10.84 4.32 -3.75
C CYS A 185 10.11 5.46 -3.02
N LYS A 186 10.52 6.70 -3.32
CA LYS A 186 9.75 7.91 -3.00
C LYS A 186 8.94 8.32 -4.21
N ASP A 187 7.65 8.46 -4.03
CA ASP A 187 6.73 9.15 -4.93
C ASP A 187 5.65 9.80 -4.05
N GLU A 188 5.15 10.96 -4.45
CA GLU A 188 4.27 11.78 -3.63
C GLU A 188 3.02 11.04 -3.13
N TYR A 189 2.45 10.19 -3.98
CA TYR A 189 1.21 9.47 -3.69
C TYR A 189 1.42 8.00 -3.32
N TYR A 190 2.68 7.53 -3.26
CA TYR A 190 3.00 6.13 -3.06
C TYR A 190 3.21 5.78 -1.59
N PHE A 191 2.27 5.10 -0.99
CA PHE A 191 2.44 4.37 0.26
C PHE A 191 1.76 3.00 0.19
N THR A 192 2.21 2.06 1.00
CA THR A 192 1.79 0.67 0.94
C THR A 192 1.46 0.11 2.32
N GLU A 193 1.34 -1.21 2.38
CA GLU A 193 1.20 -1.96 3.61
C GLU A 193 2.27 -1.64 4.66
N LYS A 194 3.43 -1.13 4.28
CA LYS A 194 4.50 -0.82 5.24
C LYS A 194 4.11 0.28 6.20
N LEU A 195 3.41 1.28 5.69
CA LEU A 195 2.83 2.35 6.50
C LEU A 195 1.57 1.87 7.22
N LEU A 196 0.67 1.22 6.47
CA LEU A 196 -0.65 0.81 6.97
C LEU A 196 -0.56 -0.24 8.08
N ASP A 197 0.30 -1.26 7.94
CA ASP A 197 0.51 -2.30 8.96
C ASP A 197 1.06 -1.70 10.28
N CYS A 198 1.86 -0.63 10.21
CA CYS A 198 2.26 0.11 11.41
C CYS A 198 1.04 0.74 12.10
N PHE A 199 0.19 1.44 11.35
CA PHE A 199 -0.99 2.08 11.94
C PHE A 199 -1.98 1.08 12.51
N THR A 200 -2.26 -0.03 11.80
CA THR A 200 -3.19 -1.06 12.29
C THR A 200 -2.74 -1.71 13.59
N THR A 201 -1.44 -1.78 13.82
CA THR A 201 -0.85 -2.32 15.06
C THR A 201 -0.61 -1.25 16.13
N ARG A 202 -0.94 0.02 15.91
CA ARG A 202 -0.60 1.14 16.79
C ARG A 202 0.91 1.29 16.99
N THR A 203 1.69 0.94 15.99
CA THR A 203 3.14 1.15 15.93
C THR A 203 3.40 2.46 15.20
N VAL A 204 4.24 3.33 15.74
CA VAL A 204 4.61 4.58 15.08
C VAL A 204 5.64 4.26 13.99
N PRO A 205 5.36 4.56 12.71
CA PRO A 205 6.32 4.35 11.64
C PRO A 205 7.44 5.40 11.69
N ILE A 206 8.69 4.93 11.60
CA ILE A 206 9.86 5.73 11.22
C ILE A 206 9.99 5.53 9.71
N TYR A 207 9.52 6.51 8.93
CA TYR A 207 9.07 6.30 7.58
C TYR A 207 9.94 6.98 6.51
N TRP A 208 10.23 6.22 5.45
CA TRP A 208 10.81 6.71 4.22
C TRP A 208 9.97 6.23 3.03
N GLY A 209 9.33 7.16 2.32
CA GLY A 209 8.41 6.80 1.22
C GLY A 209 7.74 8.02 0.61
N ALA A 210 6.41 7.99 0.46
CA ALA A 210 5.60 9.08 -0.04
C ALA A 210 5.97 10.37 0.67
N GLY A 211 6.39 11.34 -0.07
CA GLY A 211 6.82 12.68 0.31
C GLY A 211 7.42 12.89 1.71
N SER A 212 7.99 14.04 1.97
CA SER A 212 8.30 14.40 3.35
C SER A 212 7.01 14.57 4.17
N VAL A 213 7.06 14.47 5.50
CA VAL A 213 5.89 14.67 6.41
C VAL A 213 5.12 15.98 6.18
N ASN A 214 5.75 16.91 5.47
CA ASN A 214 5.09 18.12 5.03
C ASN A 214 4.21 17.92 3.79
N ASP A 215 4.25 16.76 3.16
CA ASP A 215 3.51 16.50 1.93
C ASP A 215 2.03 16.24 2.14
N ALA A 216 1.28 16.80 1.21
CA ALA A 216 -0.17 16.88 1.23
C ALA A 216 -0.87 15.52 1.39
N VAL A 217 -0.25 14.43 0.91
CA VAL A 217 -0.91 13.13 0.83
C VAL A 217 -1.03 12.42 2.18
N ILE A 218 0.08 12.29 2.94
CA ILE A 218 -0.02 11.70 4.28
C ILE A 218 -0.93 12.56 5.16
N LYS A 219 -0.84 13.90 5.08
CA LYS A 219 -1.72 14.81 5.81
C LYS A 219 -3.16 14.79 5.34
N THR A 220 -3.42 14.45 4.09
CA THR A 220 -4.79 14.33 3.56
C THR A 220 -5.50 13.11 4.14
N TYR A 221 -4.77 12.03 4.40
CA TYR A 221 -5.35 10.76 4.82
C TYR A 221 -5.11 10.44 6.29
N PHE A 222 -3.99 10.87 6.86
CA PHE A 222 -3.55 10.58 8.22
C PHE A 222 -3.10 11.84 8.94
N ARG A 223 -2.94 11.77 10.26
CA ARG A 223 -2.27 12.82 11.00
C ARG A 223 -0.77 12.62 10.97
N GLY A 224 -0.06 13.56 10.33
CA GLY A 224 1.39 13.49 10.10
C GLY A 224 2.21 13.45 11.39
N GLU A 225 1.69 14.01 12.49
CA GLU A 225 2.32 13.94 13.81
C GLU A 225 2.48 12.50 14.34
N GLY A 226 1.76 11.55 13.75
CA GLY A 226 1.87 10.12 14.05
C GLY A 226 2.88 9.37 13.17
N VAL A 227 3.71 10.09 12.41
CA VAL A 227 4.75 9.54 11.52
C VAL A 227 6.06 10.29 11.78
N ILE A 228 7.14 9.56 11.99
CA ILE A 228 8.49 10.14 12.09
C ILE A 228 9.17 9.89 10.75
N THR A 229 9.53 10.93 10.01
CA THR A 229 10.17 10.78 8.69
C THR A 229 11.66 11.05 8.74
N PHE A 230 12.36 10.49 7.76
CA PHE A 230 13.77 10.74 7.51
C PHE A 230 14.07 10.71 6.01
N ASP A 231 15.15 11.37 5.62
CA ASP A 231 15.62 11.40 4.23
C ASP A 231 16.97 10.69 4.07
N THR A 232 17.82 10.74 5.08
CA THR A 232 19.17 10.16 5.06
C THR A 232 19.37 9.10 6.14
N LEU A 233 20.40 8.27 5.97
CA LEU A 233 20.76 7.26 6.96
C LEU A 233 21.20 7.88 8.28
N GLU A 234 21.91 9.00 8.22
CA GLU A 234 22.39 9.76 9.38
C GLU A 234 21.21 10.32 10.21
N GLU A 235 20.17 10.81 9.53
CA GLU A 235 18.92 11.21 10.19
C GLU A 235 18.25 10.03 10.87
N LEU A 236 18.16 8.88 10.18
CA LEU A 236 17.59 7.66 10.75
C LEU A 236 18.36 7.21 12.01
N GLU A 237 19.69 7.21 11.99
CA GLU A 237 20.52 6.90 13.16
C GLU A 237 20.25 7.85 14.31
N SER A 238 20.22 9.15 14.02
CA SER A 238 19.92 10.17 15.04
C SER A 238 18.52 9.99 15.64
N ILE A 239 17.52 9.66 14.84
CA ILE A 239 16.17 9.36 15.31
C ILE A 239 16.19 8.15 16.24
N VAL A 240 16.80 7.04 15.81
CA VAL A 240 16.88 5.80 16.59
C VAL A 240 17.57 6.03 17.95
N ASP A 241 18.64 6.82 17.99
CA ASP A 241 19.41 7.10 19.21
C ASP A 241 18.64 7.99 20.21
N ASN A 242 17.63 8.75 19.76
CA ASN A 242 16.87 9.67 20.59
C ASN A 242 15.44 9.20 20.91
N LEU A 243 15.01 8.03 20.40
CA LEU A 243 13.68 7.50 20.71
C LEU A 243 13.58 6.92 22.11
N SER A 244 12.41 7.09 22.70
CA SER A 244 12.10 6.60 24.05
C SER A 244 10.64 6.17 24.16
N GLU A 245 10.30 5.40 25.19
CA GLU A 245 8.90 5.10 25.56
C GLU A 245 8.10 6.38 25.82
N GLU A 246 8.71 7.40 26.43
CA GLU A 246 8.05 8.69 26.66
C GLU A 246 7.63 9.35 25.35
N THR A 247 8.48 9.28 24.31
CA THR A 247 8.17 9.79 22.96
C THR A 247 6.91 9.10 22.40
N TYR A 248 6.82 7.78 22.53
CA TYR A 248 5.65 7.01 22.09
C TYR A 248 4.38 7.41 22.86
N HIS A 249 4.46 7.53 24.17
CA HIS A 249 3.30 7.86 25.00
C HIS A 249 2.75 9.28 24.74
N LYS A 250 3.60 10.23 24.37
CA LYS A 250 3.18 11.58 23.93
C LYS A 250 2.37 11.57 22.64
N MET A 251 2.51 10.54 21.81
CA MET A 251 1.82 10.39 20.53
C MET A 251 0.49 9.62 20.61
N LYS A 252 0.01 9.28 21.82
CA LYS A 252 -1.15 8.37 22.02
C LYS A 252 -2.38 8.74 21.20
N ASP A 253 -2.78 10.00 21.18
CA ASP A 253 -4.03 10.43 20.54
C ASP A 253 -3.92 10.34 19.01
N VAL A 254 -2.77 10.68 18.45
CA VAL A 254 -2.52 10.57 17.00
C VAL A 254 -2.38 9.12 16.57
N ILE A 255 -1.78 8.26 17.39
CA ILE A 255 -1.70 6.81 17.15
C ILE A 255 -3.09 6.21 17.03
N GLU A 256 -3.99 6.48 17.96
CA GLU A 256 -5.36 5.97 17.92
C GLU A 256 -6.15 6.54 16.72
N TYR A 257 -5.93 7.82 16.36
CA TYR A 257 -6.54 8.39 15.17
C TYR A 257 -6.08 7.69 13.89
N ASN A 258 -4.77 7.54 13.69
CA ASN A 258 -4.23 6.88 12.50
C ASN A 258 -4.63 5.40 12.43
N HIS A 259 -4.69 4.72 13.58
CA HIS A 259 -5.22 3.37 13.68
C HIS A 259 -6.69 3.30 13.23
N MET A 260 -7.54 4.21 13.70
CA MET A 260 -8.94 4.28 13.29
C MET A 260 -9.08 4.44 11.78
N ILE A 261 -8.35 5.38 11.18
CA ILE A 261 -8.39 5.61 9.73
C ILE A 261 -7.92 4.36 8.96
N ALA A 262 -6.79 3.77 9.37
CA ALA A 262 -6.25 2.57 8.71
C ALA A 262 -7.23 1.37 8.79
N THR A 263 -7.92 1.21 9.92
CA THR A 263 -8.84 0.08 10.14
C THR A 263 -10.27 0.31 9.64
N THR A 264 -10.63 1.52 9.26
CA THR A 264 -11.95 1.84 8.69
C THR A 264 -11.90 2.07 7.18
N LEU A 265 -11.10 3.03 6.71
CA LEU A 265 -11.04 3.38 5.29
C LEU A 265 -10.14 2.41 4.50
N TYR A 266 -9.04 1.99 5.09
CA TYR A 266 -8.02 1.17 4.41
C TYR A 266 -8.05 -0.30 4.87
N GLN A 267 -9.22 -0.88 5.11
CA GLN A 267 -9.36 -2.26 5.59
C GLN A 267 -8.78 -3.30 4.64
N SER A 268 -8.95 -3.09 3.34
CA SER A 268 -8.39 -3.89 2.24
C SER A 268 -8.45 -3.08 0.96
N LEU A 269 -7.79 -3.55 -0.08
CA LEU A 269 -7.85 -2.93 -1.40
C LEU A 269 -9.29 -2.91 -1.93
N GLU A 270 -10.00 -4.03 -1.84
CA GLU A 270 -11.38 -4.15 -2.28
C GLU A 270 -12.30 -3.17 -1.56
N HIS A 271 -12.17 -3.08 -0.23
CA HIS A 271 -12.95 -2.14 0.57
C HIS A 271 -12.66 -0.71 0.13
N TYR A 272 -11.39 -0.35 -0.01
CA TYR A 272 -10.98 0.98 -0.44
C TYR A 272 -11.54 1.33 -1.82
N LEU A 273 -11.41 0.43 -2.79
CA LEU A 273 -11.95 0.64 -4.14
C LEU A 273 -13.47 0.87 -4.11
N VAL A 274 -14.21 0.01 -3.43
CA VAL A 274 -15.67 0.09 -3.35
C VAL A 274 -16.15 1.34 -2.62
N VAL A 275 -15.48 1.76 -1.56
CA VAL A 275 -15.89 2.94 -0.78
C VAL A 275 -15.47 4.24 -1.48
N LYS A 276 -14.22 4.32 -1.92
CA LYS A 276 -13.65 5.57 -2.46
C LYS A 276 -14.09 5.84 -3.91
N TYR A 277 -14.24 4.79 -4.70
CA TYR A 277 -14.49 4.88 -6.15
C TYR A 277 -15.82 4.26 -6.56
N LYS A 278 -16.80 4.23 -5.64
CA LYS A 278 -18.13 3.63 -5.82
C LYS A 278 -18.78 3.98 -7.15
N GLN A 279 -18.66 5.24 -7.59
CA GLN A 279 -19.27 5.75 -8.82
C GLN A 279 -18.78 5.01 -10.09
N TYR A 280 -17.58 4.41 -10.07
CA TYR A 280 -17.04 3.66 -11.19
C TYR A 280 -17.46 2.18 -11.17
N PHE A 281 -18.01 1.71 -10.05
CA PHE A 281 -18.39 0.32 -9.83
C PHE A 281 -19.89 0.06 -9.87
N ASP A 282 -20.72 1.09 -9.97
CA ASP A 282 -22.19 0.94 -10.00
C ASP A 282 -22.76 0.54 -11.37
N GLY A 283 -21.90 0.27 -12.37
CA GLY A 283 -22.32 -0.20 -13.71
C GLY A 283 -23.04 0.88 -14.56
N THR A 284 -23.08 2.12 -14.12
CA THR A 284 -23.54 3.24 -14.93
C THR A 284 -22.34 3.82 -15.70
N LYS A 285 -22.51 3.97 -17.01
CA LYS A 285 -21.48 4.60 -17.84
C LYS A 285 -21.20 6.01 -17.32
N TYR A 286 -19.96 6.25 -16.88
CA TYR A 286 -19.54 7.53 -16.36
C TYR A 286 -19.69 8.62 -17.43
N SER A 287 -20.54 9.59 -17.20
CA SER A 287 -20.68 10.81 -18.02
C SER A 287 -19.81 11.91 -17.43
N GLY A 288 -18.53 11.85 -17.61
CA GLY A 288 -17.45 12.80 -17.34
C GLY A 288 -17.74 14.18 -16.72
N GLU A 289 -18.41 14.23 -15.57
CA GLU A 289 -18.53 15.47 -14.79
C GLU A 289 -18.16 15.21 -13.33
N THR A 290 -17.19 15.98 -12.87
CA THR A 290 -16.66 16.32 -11.54
C THR A 290 -15.23 15.78 -11.28
N LYS A 291 -14.27 16.70 -11.55
CA LYS A 291 -13.02 16.78 -10.76
C LYS A 291 -13.29 17.58 -9.50
#